data_af06d69bd23963b66c0de00faf6f2dc7
#
_entry.id   af06d69bd23963b66c0de00faf6f2dc7
#
_cell.length_a   1.000
_cell.length_b   1.000
_cell.length_c   1.000
_cell.angle_alpha   90.00
_cell.angle_beta   90.00
_cell.angle_gamma   90.00
#
_symmetry.space_group_name_H-M   'P 1'
#
loop_
_entity.id
_entity.type
_entity.pdbx_description
1 polymer ?
#
loop_
_entity_poly.entity_id
_entity_poly.type
_entity_poly.pdbx_seq_one_letter_code
_entity_poly.pdbx_strand_id
1 'polypeptide(L)' 'LKGWLKDGEKWYFFGPSGRMTRGWNWINGRCYYMDQKSGYMLADCVTPDGYTVDKTGAWCVGGIVQTLGKK' A
#
# COMPACT_ATOMS: atom_id res chain seq x y z
N LEU A 1 14.67 -9.62 5.32
CA LEU A 1 14.33 -8.34 4.72
C LEU A 1 13.00 -7.84 5.27
N LYS A 2 12.99 -6.62 5.74
CA LYS A 2 11.79 -6.01 6.32
C LYS A 2 11.63 -4.61 5.78
N GLY A 3 10.38 -4.14 5.75
CA GLY A 3 10.07 -2.79 5.31
C GLY A 3 9.93 -2.69 3.81
N TRP A 4 10.09 -1.48 3.32
CA TRP A 4 9.88 -1.19 1.90
C TRP A 4 11.06 -1.62 1.06
N LEU A 5 10.77 -2.20 -0.10
CA LEU A 5 11.77 -2.53 -1.10
C LEU A 5 11.33 -1.96 -2.43
N LYS A 6 12.21 -1.23 -3.09
CA LYS A 6 11.94 -0.74 -4.43
C LYS A 6 12.70 -1.59 -5.44
N ASP A 7 11.97 -2.12 -6.41
CA ASP A 7 12.55 -2.94 -7.47
C ASP A 7 12.10 -2.34 -8.81
N GLY A 8 12.99 -1.62 -9.45
CA GLY A 8 12.64 -0.88 -10.64
C GLY A 8 11.67 0.24 -10.29
N GLU A 9 10.48 0.21 -10.86
CA GLU A 9 9.45 1.20 -10.56
C GLU A 9 8.38 0.65 -9.62
N LYS A 10 8.60 -0.53 -9.05
CA LYS A 10 7.62 -1.17 -8.21
C LYS A 10 8.08 -1.23 -6.77
N TRP A 11 7.15 -1.00 -5.86
CA TRP A 11 7.42 -1.04 -4.43
C TRP A 11 6.78 -2.27 -3.81
N TYR A 12 7.50 -2.90 -2.90
CA TYR A 12 7.02 -4.06 -2.15
C TYR A 12 7.20 -3.78 -0.67
N PHE A 13 6.40 -4.42 0.15
CA PHE A 13 6.56 -4.27 1.59
C PHE A 13 6.69 -5.63 2.26
N PHE A 14 7.70 -5.76 3.09
CA PHE A 14 7.97 -7.00 3.83
C PHE A 14 7.65 -6.77 5.29
N GLY A 15 6.82 -7.64 5.85
CA GLY A 15 6.40 -7.55 7.24
C GLY A 15 7.49 -7.96 8.22
N PRO A 16 7.16 -7.97 9.52
CA PRO A 16 8.15 -8.31 10.56
C PRO A 16 8.75 -9.69 10.42
N SER A 17 8.02 -10.63 9.83
CA SER A 17 8.53 -11.99 9.62
C SER A 17 9.39 -12.11 8.38
N GLY A 18 9.56 -11.04 7.62
CA GLY A 18 10.32 -11.07 6.38
C GLY A 18 9.52 -11.50 5.17
N ARG A 19 8.22 -11.68 5.31
CA ARG A 19 7.36 -12.07 4.20
C ARG A 19 6.80 -10.86 3.49
N MET A 20 6.72 -10.95 2.18
CA MET A 20 6.10 -9.92 1.36
C MET A 20 4.60 -9.88 1.64
N THR A 21 4.06 -8.69 1.91
CA THR A 21 2.64 -8.55 2.19
C THR A 21 1.84 -8.39 0.90
N ARG A 22 0.54 -8.69 0.99
CA ARG A 22 -0.38 -8.52 -0.11
C ARG A 22 -1.69 -7.96 0.42
N GLY A 23 -2.47 -7.33 -0.47
CA GLY A 23 -3.73 -6.72 -0.08
C GLY A 23 -3.51 -5.44 0.71
N TRP A 24 -4.49 -5.10 1.53
CA TRP A 24 -4.45 -3.89 2.31
C TRP A 24 -3.56 -4.04 3.54
N ASN A 25 -2.69 -3.07 3.75
CA ASN A 25 -1.79 -3.05 4.90
C ASN A 25 -1.68 -1.65 5.45
N TRP A 26 -1.83 -1.52 6.77
CA TRP A 26 -1.61 -0.24 7.44
C TRP A 26 -0.13 -0.12 7.76
N ILE A 27 0.49 0.91 7.22
CA ILE A 27 1.92 1.14 7.37
C ILE A 27 2.12 2.61 7.72
N ASN A 28 2.67 2.86 8.90
CA ASN A 28 2.91 4.23 9.37
C ASN A 28 1.67 5.11 9.35
N GLY A 29 0.51 4.51 9.67
CA GLY A 29 -0.73 5.26 9.76
C GLY A 29 -1.48 5.46 8.45
N ARG A 30 -0.94 4.94 7.36
CA ARG A 30 -1.61 5.00 6.06
C ARG A 30 -1.84 3.60 5.54
N CYS A 31 -2.89 3.44 4.74
CA CYS A 31 -3.23 2.12 4.21
C CYS A 31 -2.77 2.03 2.76
N TYR A 32 -2.03 0.97 2.47
CA TYR A 32 -1.50 0.72 1.12
C TYR A 32 -2.03 -0.60 0.61
N TYR A 33 -2.25 -0.69 -0.68
CA TYR A 33 -2.73 -1.91 -1.30
C TYR A 33 -1.63 -2.56 -2.11
N MET A 34 -1.27 -3.77 -1.71
CA MET A 34 -0.29 -4.58 -2.45
C MET A 34 -1.04 -5.56 -3.33
N ASP A 35 -0.64 -5.67 -4.60
CA ASP A 35 -1.33 -6.53 -5.53
C ASP A 35 -1.42 -7.96 -5.00
N GLN A 36 -2.60 -8.59 -5.15
CA GLN A 36 -2.83 -9.92 -4.59
C GLN A 36 -2.00 -11.00 -5.28
N LYS A 37 -1.60 -10.76 -6.52
CA LYS A 37 -0.84 -11.76 -7.27
C LYS A 37 0.65 -11.48 -7.25
N SER A 38 1.06 -10.27 -7.58
CA SER A 38 2.48 -9.94 -7.72
C SER A 38 3.07 -9.31 -6.49
N GLY A 39 2.23 -8.73 -5.62
CA GLY A 39 2.69 -8.13 -4.38
C GLY A 39 3.17 -6.70 -4.47
N TYR A 40 3.24 -6.12 -5.65
CA TYR A 40 3.71 -4.73 -5.72
C TYR A 40 2.62 -3.74 -5.32
N MET A 41 3.04 -2.59 -4.80
CA MET A 41 2.13 -1.56 -4.36
C MET A 41 1.44 -0.90 -5.54
N LEU A 42 0.11 -0.78 -5.46
CA LEU A 42 -0.65 -0.01 -6.44
C LEU A 42 -0.57 1.46 -6.07
N ALA A 43 -0.54 2.32 -7.09
CA ALA A 43 -0.45 3.76 -6.89
C ALA A 43 -1.13 4.48 -8.06
N ASP A 44 -1.72 5.61 -7.74
CA ASP A 44 -2.37 6.47 -8.73
C ASP A 44 -3.39 5.71 -9.57
N CYS A 45 -4.20 4.88 -8.90
CA CYS A 45 -5.20 4.06 -9.61
C CYS A 45 -6.30 3.63 -8.65
N VAL A 46 -7.25 2.89 -9.18
CA VAL A 46 -8.33 2.29 -8.41
C VAL A 46 -8.00 0.82 -8.19
N THR A 47 -8.12 0.35 -6.95
CA THR A 47 -7.84 -1.04 -6.62
C THR A 47 -8.96 -1.94 -7.14
N PRO A 48 -8.72 -3.27 -7.21
CA PRO A 48 -9.75 -4.19 -7.69
C PRO A 48 -11.04 -4.16 -6.87
N ASP A 49 -10.96 -3.79 -5.60
CA ASP A 49 -12.17 -3.69 -4.77
C ASP A 49 -12.77 -2.28 -4.76
N GLY A 50 -12.32 -1.41 -5.68
CA GLY A 50 -13.02 -0.14 -5.93
C GLY A 50 -12.54 1.05 -5.13
N TYR A 51 -11.42 0.93 -4.43
CA TYR A 51 -10.89 2.04 -3.66
C TYR A 51 -9.78 2.76 -4.42
N THR A 52 -9.59 4.03 -4.12
CA THR A 52 -8.59 4.85 -4.81
C THR A 52 -7.34 4.96 -3.96
N VAL A 53 -6.17 4.81 -4.60
CA VAL A 53 -4.89 5.09 -3.97
C VAL A 53 -4.20 6.20 -4.75
N ASP A 54 -3.50 7.07 -4.02
CA ASP A 54 -2.85 8.22 -4.65
C ASP A 54 -1.48 7.85 -5.20
N LYS A 55 -0.73 8.86 -5.64
CA LYS A 55 0.57 8.62 -6.27
C LYS A 55 1.58 7.98 -5.32
N THR A 56 1.40 8.17 -4.02
CA THR A 56 2.27 7.54 -3.03
C THR A 56 1.81 6.12 -2.68
N GLY A 57 0.66 5.71 -3.21
CA GLY A 57 0.07 4.41 -2.91
C GLY A 57 -0.84 4.41 -1.71
N ALA A 58 -1.02 5.54 -1.05
CA ALA A 58 -1.86 5.62 0.14
C ALA A 58 -3.33 5.70 -0.23
N TRP A 59 -4.16 4.98 0.53
CA TRP A 59 -5.61 5.04 0.34
C TRP A 59 -6.11 6.46 0.55
N CYS A 60 -6.90 6.94 -0.39
CA CYS A 60 -7.48 8.26 -0.29
C CYS A 60 -8.95 8.23 -0.67
N VAL A 61 -9.70 9.20 -0.14
CA VAL A 61 -11.10 9.39 -0.46
C VAL A 61 -11.26 10.87 -0.83
N GLY A 62 -11.73 11.14 -2.03
CA GLY A 62 -11.91 12.51 -2.49
C GLY A 62 -10.61 13.30 -2.51
N GLY A 63 -9.49 12.63 -2.76
CA GLY A 63 -8.19 13.27 -2.79
C GLY A 63 -7.53 13.43 -1.43
N ILE A 64 -8.19 12.94 -0.36
CA ILE A 64 -7.68 13.10 1.00
C ILE A 64 -7.20 11.75 1.51
N VAL A 65 -5.93 11.69 1.88
CA VAL A 65 -5.33 10.46 2.42
C VAL A 65 -6.02 10.09 3.73
N GLN A 66 -6.40 8.82 3.85
CA GLN A 66 -7.03 8.30 5.06
C GLN A 66 -5.95 7.78 5.99
N THR A 67 -6.06 8.12 7.25
CA THR A 67 -5.06 7.73 8.23
C THR A 67 -5.70 6.93 9.34
N LEU A 68 -4.91 6.07 9.97
CA LEU A 68 -5.35 5.24 11.06
C LEU A 68 -5.34 6.05 12.36
N GLY A 69 -6.51 6.15 12.94
CA GLY A 69 -6.68 6.50 14.29
C GLY A 69 -5.93 7.64 14.85
N LYS A 70 -5.92 8.57 14.43
CA LYS A 70 -5.22 9.47 15.13
C LYS A 70 -5.94 10.32 15.93
N LYS A 71 -6.01 10.37 16.64
CA LYS A 71 -6.71 11.11 17.45
C LYS A 71 -6.37 12.22 17.62
#